data_010b8b8f94f5c35e843a9e816d8e92d0
#
_entry.id   010b8b8f94f5c35e843a9e816d8e92d0
#
_cell.length_a   1.000
_cell.length_b   1.000
_cell.length_c   1.000
_cell.angle_alpha   90.00
_cell.angle_beta   90.00
_cell.angle_gamma   90.00
#
_symmetry.space_group_name_H-M   'P 1'
#
loop_
_entity.id
_entity.type
_entity.pdbx_description
1 polymer ?
#
loop_
_entity_poly.entity_id
_entity_poly.type
_entity_poly.pdbx_seq_one_letter_code
_entity_poly.pdbx_strand_id
1 'polypeptide(L)'
;MSDDRYLTFALGKGRLAKKTLQLFEQIGITCEEMKDPDTRKLIFVNEELKLRFFLAKGPDVPTYVEYGAADIGVEGKDTILEEGRNIYEVLDLGFGKCRMCICGPESARELLQHHEQIRVATKYPHIAKDYFYNKKHQTVEIIKLNGSIELAPIVGLSEVICDIVETGTTLKENGLTVLEEVCPLSARVVVNQVSMKMDNERITKLISDLKTVIK
;
A
#
# COMPACT_ATOMS: atom_id res chain seq x y z
N MET A 1 -11.36 29.93 10.44
CA MET A 1 -11.00 29.93 9.01
C MET A 1 -11.48 28.65 8.41
N SER A 2 -12.29 28.77 7.59
CA SER A 2 -13.38 28.40 6.67
C SER A 2 -13.99 27.02 6.94
N ASP A 3 -15.17 27.06 7.50
CA ASP A 3 -16.16 25.95 7.61
C ASP A 3 -16.58 25.39 6.23
N ASP A 4 -16.04 25.92 5.13
CA ASP A 4 -16.50 25.65 3.76
C ASP A 4 -15.49 24.85 2.92
N ARG A 5 -14.35 24.46 3.47
CA ARG A 5 -13.33 23.68 2.76
C ARG A 5 -13.68 22.19 2.73
N TYR A 6 -13.66 21.61 1.53
CA TYR A 6 -13.79 20.16 1.38
C TYR A 6 -12.50 19.44 1.81
N LEU A 7 -12.66 18.42 2.64
CA LEU A 7 -11.60 17.46 2.92
C LEU A 7 -11.62 16.40 1.81
N THR A 8 -10.53 16.27 1.07
CA THR A 8 -10.47 15.45 -0.14
C THR A 8 -9.72 14.14 0.10
N PHE A 9 -10.34 13.04 -0.32
CA PHE A 9 -9.82 11.67 -0.17
C PHE A 9 -9.44 11.06 -1.52
N ALA A 10 -8.23 10.51 -1.61
CA ALA A 10 -7.80 9.63 -2.70
C ALA A 10 -7.82 8.17 -2.24
N LEU A 11 -8.59 7.32 -2.91
CA LEU A 11 -8.68 5.90 -2.60
C LEU A 11 -8.19 5.06 -3.77
N GLY A 12 -7.40 4.01 -3.49
CA GLY A 12 -6.98 3.04 -4.50
C GLY A 12 -8.18 2.21 -4.98
N LYS A 13 -8.39 2.15 -6.31
CA LYS A 13 -9.51 1.39 -6.92
C LYS A 13 -9.51 -0.08 -6.49
N GLY A 14 -10.71 -0.67 -6.41
CA GLY A 14 -10.89 -2.10 -6.19
C GLY A 14 -11.28 -2.45 -4.75
N ARG A 15 -10.82 -3.62 -4.27
CA ARG A 15 -11.20 -4.17 -2.96
C ARG A 15 -10.84 -3.26 -1.79
N LEU A 16 -9.73 -2.54 -1.89
CA LEU A 16 -9.26 -1.63 -0.84
C LEU A 16 -10.25 -0.48 -0.65
N ALA A 17 -10.64 0.22 -1.73
CA ALA A 17 -11.63 1.30 -1.67
C ALA A 17 -12.95 0.81 -1.07
N LYS A 18 -13.44 -0.35 -1.51
CA LYS A 18 -14.70 -0.92 -1.01
C LYS A 18 -14.66 -1.16 0.50
N LYS A 19 -13.60 -1.77 1.01
CA LYS A 19 -13.44 -2.01 2.46
C LYS A 19 -13.27 -0.72 3.24
N THR A 20 -12.55 0.26 2.69
CA THR A 20 -12.37 1.58 3.30
C THR A 20 -13.70 2.30 3.45
N LEU A 21 -14.53 2.31 2.39
CA LEU A 21 -15.84 2.95 2.43
C LEU A 21 -16.78 2.27 3.44
N GLN A 22 -16.76 0.93 3.53
CA GLN A 22 -17.51 0.19 4.55
C GLN A 22 -17.07 0.56 5.98
N LEU A 23 -15.79 0.83 6.18
CA LEU A 23 -15.26 1.28 7.48
C LEU A 23 -15.70 2.72 7.77
N PHE A 24 -15.66 3.60 6.76
CA PHE A 24 -16.11 4.97 6.87
C PHE A 24 -17.60 5.08 7.19
N GLU A 25 -18.44 4.21 6.60
CA GLU A 25 -19.88 4.15 6.93
C GLU A 25 -20.14 3.90 8.42
N GLN A 26 -19.29 3.09 9.08
CA GLN A 26 -19.44 2.82 10.52
C GLN A 26 -19.19 4.03 11.41
N ILE A 27 -18.52 5.05 10.91
CA ILE A 27 -18.29 6.33 11.59
C ILE A 27 -19.13 7.47 11.01
N GLY A 28 -20.18 7.14 10.23
CA GLY A 28 -21.12 8.11 9.65
C GLY A 28 -20.62 8.84 8.42
N ILE A 29 -19.51 8.41 7.81
CA ILE A 29 -19.01 8.97 6.55
C ILE A 29 -19.56 8.16 5.39
N THR A 30 -20.45 8.75 4.61
CA THR A 30 -21.07 8.11 3.43
C THR A 30 -20.86 8.95 2.18
N CYS A 31 -20.88 8.30 1.03
CA CYS A 31 -20.96 8.96 -0.27
C CYS A 31 -21.81 8.08 -1.20
N GLU A 32 -23.12 8.36 -1.26
CA GLU A 32 -24.08 7.55 -2.00
C GLU A 32 -23.76 7.45 -3.49
N GLU A 33 -23.20 8.51 -4.09
CA GLU A 33 -22.80 8.52 -5.50
C GLU A 33 -21.73 7.48 -5.83
N MET A 34 -20.91 7.05 -4.84
CA MET A 34 -19.87 6.02 -5.04
C MET A 34 -20.43 4.59 -5.05
N LYS A 35 -21.70 4.41 -4.69
CA LYS A 35 -22.37 3.10 -4.66
C LYS A 35 -22.90 2.70 -6.02
N ASP A 36 -23.04 3.63 -6.96
CA ASP A 36 -23.47 3.37 -8.33
C ASP A 36 -22.34 2.70 -9.12
N PRO A 37 -22.47 1.40 -9.50
CA PRO A 37 -21.44 0.66 -10.22
C PRO A 37 -21.26 1.14 -11.66
N ASP A 38 -22.25 1.82 -12.24
CA ASP A 38 -22.24 2.28 -13.63
C ASP A 38 -21.78 3.74 -13.76
N THR A 39 -21.45 4.38 -12.64
CA THR A 39 -21.01 5.78 -12.66
C THR A 39 -19.69 5.97 -13.40
N ARG A 40 -19.65 6.99 -14.24
CA ARG A 40 -18.41 7.46 -14.90
C ARG A 40 -17.83 8.72 -14.23
N LYS A 41 -18.42 9.15 -13.12
CA LYS A 41 -17.90 10.27 -12.34
C LYS A 41 -16.49 9.95 -11.85
N LEU A 42 -15.63 10.96 -11.82
CA LEU A 42 -14.27 10.88 -11.30
C LEU A 42 -14.18 11.45 -9.88
N ILE A 43 -15.08 12.37 -9.55
CA ILE A 43 -15.14 13.04 -8.26
C ILE A 43 -16.53 12.85 -7.67
N PHE A 44 -16.59 12.50 -6.41
CA PHE A 44 -17.80 12.26 -5.64
C PHE A 44 -17.81 13.20 -4.44
N VAL A 45 -18.96 13.77 -4.13
CA VAL A 45 -19.06 14.81 -3.11
C VAL A 45 -20.15 14.46 -2.09
N ASN A 46 -19.81 14.63 -0.82
CA ASN A 46 -20.79 14.71 0.26
C ASN A 46 -20.84 16.17 0.72
N GLU A 47 -21.91 16.87 0.34
CA GLU A 47 -22.08 18.31 0.63
C GLU A 47 -22.32 18.59 2.11
N GLU A 48 -23.02 17.68 2.80
CA GLU A 48 -23.35 17.84 4.21
C GLU A 48 -22.08 17.77 5.09
N LEU A 49 -21.22 16.80 4.82
CA LEU A 49 -19.99 16.59 5.59
C LEU A 49 -18.80 17.39 5.04
N LYS A 50 -18.99 18.10 3.92
CA LYS A 50 -17.91 18.78 3.18
C LYS A 50 -16.74 17.84 2.86
N LEU A 51 -17.06 16.67 2.31
CA LEU A 51 -16.11 15.67 1.90
C LEU A 51 -16.13 15.50 0.38
N ARG A 52 -14.95 15.22 -0.17
CA ARG A 52 -14.78 14.92 -1.58
C ARG A 52 -13.96 13.64 -1.71
N PHE A 53 -14.33 12.78 -2.65
CA PHE A 53 -13.65 11.53 -2.90
C PHE A 53 -13.31 11.39 -4.37
N PHE A 54 -12.20 10.76 -4.68
CA PHE A 54 -11.92 10.24 -6.01
C PHE A 54 -11.17 8.90 -5.93
N LEU A 55 -11.32 8.11 -7.00
CA LEU A 55 -10.70 6.79 -7.12
C LEU A 55 -9.52 6.88 -8.09
N ALA A 56 -8.33 6.51 -7.64
CA ALA A 56 -7.11 6.48 -8.43
C ALA A 56 -6.56 5.06 -8.58
N LYS A 57 -5.55 4.88 -9.44
CA LYS A 57 -4.71 3.67 -9.37
C LYS A 57 -3.91 3.70 -8.07
N GLY A 58 -3.76 2.54 -7.42
CA GLY A 58 -3.07 2.44 -6.13
C GLY A 58 -1.73 3.20 -6.10
N PRO A 59 -0.79 2.94 -7.03
CA PRO A 59 0.50 3.63 -7.04
C PRO A 59 0.44 5.16 -7.17
N ASP A 60 -0.67 5.70 -7.67
CA ASP A 60 -0.83 7.15 -7.84
C ASP A 60 -1.35 7.83 -6.55
N VAL A 61 -2.00 7.09 -5.63
CA VAL A 61 -2.59 7.65 -4.40
C VAL A 61 -1.56 8.43 -3.56
N PRO A 62 -0.36 7.89 -3.25
CA PRO A 62 0.65 8.64 -2.51
C PRO A 62 1.06 9.95 -3.20
N THR A 63 1.11 9.97 -4.51
CA THR A 63 1.42 11.18 -5.29
C THR A 63 0.34 12.24 -5.13
N TYR A 64 -0.95 11.89 -5.26
CA TYR A 64 -2.05 12.84 -5.05
C TYR A 64 -2.03 13.45 -3.65
N VAL A 65 -1.68 12.64 -2.64
CA VAL A 65 -1.56 13.10 -1.25
C VAL A 65 -0.35 14.00 -1.07
N GLU A 66 0.83 13.63 -1.57
CA GLU A 66 2.04 14.44 -1.45
C GLU A 66 1.87 15.84 -2.04
N TYR A 67 1.27 15.94 -3.23
CA TYR A 67 1.05 17.22 -3.93
C TYR A 67 -0.18 17.99 -3.43
N GLY A 68 -0.90 17.49 -2.43
CA GLY A 68 -2.06 18.17 -1.85
C GLY A 68 -3.31 18.20 -2.73
N ALA A 69 -3.34 17.41 -3.80
CA ALA A 69 -4.56 17.19 -4.59
C ALA A 69 -5.58 16.36 -3.80
N ALA A 70 -5.10 15.54 -2.87
CA ALA A 70 -5.89 14.94 -1.80
C ALA A 70 -5.26 15.31 -0.45
N ASP A 71 -6.11 15.52 0.55
CA ASP A 71 -5.69 15.75 1.93
C ASP A 71 -5.33 14.42 2.60
N ILE A 72 -6.10 13.38 2.29
CA ILE A 72 -6.01 12.05 2.87
C ILE A 72 -6.02 11.01 1.75
N GLY A 73 -5.21 9.97 1.92
CA GLY A 73 -5.23 8.79 1.06
C GLY A 73 -5.39 7.51 1.85
N VAL A 74 -5.89 6.47 1.19
CA VAL A 74 -5.86 5.11 1.73
C VAL A 74 -5.28 4.18 0.70
N GLU A 75 -4.19 3.50 1.07
CA GLU A 75 -3.50 2.56 0.20
C GLU A 75 -2.77 1.47 1.00
N GLY A 76 -2.30 0.43 0.33
CA GLY A 76 -1.48 -0.62 0.93
C GLY A 76 -0.12 -0.11 1.38
N LYS A 77 0.38 -0.64 2.49
CA LYS A 77 1.72 -0.31 3.01
C LYS A 77 2.83 -0.60 1.99
N ASP A 78 2.66 -1.63 1.15
CA ASP A 78 3.56 -1.97 0.04
C ASP A 78 3.71 -0.81 -0.94
N THR A 79 2.59 -0.25 -1.38
CA THR A 79 2.56 0.90 -2.30
C THR A 79 3.18 2.14 -1.65
N ILE A 80 2.87 2.41 -0.38
CA ILE A 80 3.42 3.56 0.35
C ILE A 80 4.95 3.46 0.45
N LEU A 81 5.47 2.27 0.78
CA LEU A 81 6.91 2.02 0.87
C LEU A 81 7.59 2.09 -0.48
N GLU A 82 6.98 1.51 -1.52
CA GLU A 82 7.57 1.49 -2.86
C GLU A 82 7.64 2.89 -3.47
N GLU A 83 6.58 3.68 -3.35
CA GLU A 83 6.54 5.05 -3.88
C GLU A 83 7.41 6.03 -3.09
N GLY A 84 7.65 5.77 -1.79
CA GLY A 84 8.58 6.54 -0.96
C GLY A 84 8.27 8.03 -0.87
N ARG A 85 6.98 8.42 -0.94
CA ARG A 85 6.54 9.81 -0.95
C ARG A 85 6.61 10.46 0.43
N ASN A 86 6.77 11.76 0.45
CA ASN A 86 6.87 12.55 1.68
C ASN A 86 5.47 12.89 2.25
N ILE A 87 4.84 11.88 2.85
CA ILE A 87 3.49 11.93 3.42
C ILE A 87 3.51 11.35 4.84
N TYR A 88 2.50 11.70 5.66
CA TYR A 88 2.35 11.10 6.97
C TYR A 88 1.51 9.82 6.89
N GLU A 89 2.06 8.71 7.36
CA GLU A 89 1.28 7.50 7.64
C GLU A 89 0.75 7.60 9.07
N VAL A 90 -0.57 7.66 9.23
CA VAL A 90 -1.19 8.03 10.51
C VAL A 90 -2.02 6.92 11.15
N LEU A 91 -2.44 5.90 10.38
CA LEU A 91 -3.29 4.84 10.91
C LEU A 91 -3.16 3.54 10.09
N ASP A 92 -3.04 2.42 10.80
CA ASP A 92 -3.25 1.07 10.27
C ASP A 92 -4.74 0.73 10.35
N LEU A 93 -5.36 0.42 9.22
CA LEU A 93 -6.79 0.08 9.16
C LEU A 93 -7.10 -1.37 9.53
N GLY A 94 -6.08 -2.19 9.81
CA GLY A 94 -6.23 -3.56 10.32
C GLY A 94 -6.72 -4.59 9.31
N PHE A 95 -6.93 -4.22 8.04
CA PHE A 95 -7.35 -5.15 6.98
C PHE A 95 -6.35 -5.18 5.81
N GLY A 96 -6.53 -6.15 4.89
CA GLY A 96 -5.59 -6.37 3.80
C GLY A 96 -4.23 -6.86 4.30
N LYS A 97 -4.21 -7.59 5.42
CA LYS A 97 -2.99 -8.08 6.06
C LYS A 97 -2.31 -9.11 5.17
N CYS A 98 -1.05 -8.86 4.89
CA CYS A 98 -0.12 -9.73 4.20
C CYS A 98 1.30 -9.37 4.64
N ARG A 99 2.30 -9.88 3.95
CA ARG A 99 3.70 -9.58 4.27
C ARG A 99 4.54 -9.51 3.02
N MET A 100 5.53 -8.62 3.02
CA MET A 100 6.59 -8.61 2.01
C MET A 100 7.63 -9.65 2.40
N CYS A 101 8.01 -10.50 1.46
CA CYS A 101 8.94 -11.62 1.71
C CYS A 101 9.98 -11.72 0.59
N ILE A 102 11.14 -12.26 0.97
CA ILE A 102 12.10 -12.84 0.02
C ILE A 102 11.73 -14.31 -0.14
N CYS A 103 11.45 -14.73 -1.36
CA CYS A 103 11.02 -16.09 -1.67
C CYS A 103 11.89 -16.68 -2.79
N GLY A 104 11.98 -18.00 -2.81
CA GLY A 104 12.76 -18.73 -3.82
C GLY A 104 12.72 -20.22 -3.57
N PRO A 105 13.46 -21.03 -4.34
CA PRO A 105 13.70 -22.41 -4.03
C PRO A 105 14.46 -22.52 -2.70
N GLU A 106 14.25 -23.60 -1.93
CA GLU A 106 14.92 -23.79 -0.63
C GLU A 106 16.45 -23.73 -0.74
N SER A 107 17.01 -24.19 -1.87
CA SER A 107 18.44 -24.12 -2.15
C SER A 107 19.01 -22.69 -2.20
N ALA A 108 18.18 -21.68 -2.45
CA ALA A 108 18.62 -20.28 -2.46
C ALA A 108 18.86 -19.71 -1.05
N ARG A 109 18.47 -20.41 0.00
CA ARG A 109 18.67 -19.98 1.40
C ARG A 109 20.16 -19.82 1.74
N GLU A 110 21.00 -20.72 1.25
CA GLU A 110 22.45 -20.65 1.46
C GLU A 110 23.05 -19.41 0.78
N LEU A 111 22.60 -19.06 -0.43
CA LEU A 111 23.07 -17.87 -1.15
C LEU A 111 22.79 -16.57 -0.36
N LEU A 112 21.64 -16.51 0.30
CA LEU A 112 21.27 -15.38 1.17
C LEU A 112 22.13 -15.32 2.44
N GLN A 113 22.51 -16.44 3.01
CA GLN A 113 23.34 -16.51 4.23
C GLN A 113 24.80 -16.14 3.96
N HIS A 114 25.34 -16.54 2.82
CA HIS A 114 26.74 -16.30 2.47
C HIS A 114 26.97 -14.96 1.76
N HIS A 115 25.92 -14.12 1.63
CA HIS A 115 25.99 -12.82 0.94
C HIS A 115 26.56 -12.92 -0.48
N GLU A 116 26.24 -14.00 -1.18
CA GLU A 116 26.63 -14.15 -2.57
C GLU A 116 25.93 -13.12 -3.46
N GLN A 117 26.53 -12.82 -4.60
CA GLN A 117 25.89 -11.95 -5.58
C GLN A 117 24.71 -12.69 -6.22
N ILE A 118 23.49 -12.21 -5.96
CA ILE A 118 22.24 -12.81 -6.43
C ILE A 118 21.41 -11.78 -7.21
N ARG A 119 20.54 -12.30 -8.08
CA ARG A 119 19.53 -11.53 -8.77
C ARG A 119 18.19 -11.66 -8.02
N VAL A 120 17.52 -10.53 -7.85
CA VAL A 120 16.24 -10.43 -7.15
C VAL A 120 15.19 -9.88 -8.10
N ALA A 121 14.24 -10.69 -8.55
CA ALA A 121 13.14 -10.21 -9.36
C ALA A 121 12.01 -9.68 -8.45
N THR A 122 11.42 -8.55 -8.81
CA THR A 122 10.41 -7.91 -7.98
C THR A 122 9.57 -6.90 -8.75
N LYS A 123 8.34 -6.70 -8.28
CA LYS A 123 7.52 -5.53 -8.63
C LYS A 123 7.88 -4.31 -7.77
N TYR A 124 8.61 -4.51 -6.68
CA TYR A 124 8.90 -3.54 -5.62
C TYR A 124 10.41 -3.27 -5.50
N PRO A 125 11.04 -2.64 -6.52
CA PRO A 125 12.50 -2.44 -6.54
C PRO A 125 13.00 -1.54 -5.39
N HIS A 126 12.23 -0.55 -4.96
CA HIS A 126 12.61 0.31 -3.86
C HIS A 126 12.65 -0.45 -2.52
N ILE A 127 11.60 -1.23 -2.24
CA ILE A 127 11.54 -2.07 -1.03
C ILE A 127 12.67 -3.10 -1.03
N ALA A 128 12.88 -3.78 -2.16
CA ALA A 128 13.95 -4.77 -2.28
C ALA A 128 15.34 -4.14 -2.08
N LYS A 129 15.58 -2.97 -2.68
CA LYS A 129 16.83 -2.23 -2.50
C LYS A 129 17.06 -1.82 -1.05
N ASP A 130 16.04 -1.26 -0.39
CA ASP A 130 16.13 -0.88 1.02
C ASP A 130 16.47 -2.08 1.90
N TYR A 131 15.80 -3.21 1.65
CA TYR A 131 16.03 -4.44 2.40
C TYR A 131 17.44 -4.97 2.23
N PHE A 132 17.90 -5.17 1.01
CA PHE A 132 19.21 -5.77 0.77
C PHE A 132 20.35 -4.81 1.10
N TYR A 133 20.32 -3.55 0.65
CA TYR A 133 21.44 -2.63 0.83
C TYR A 133 21.50 -2.02 2.23
N ASN A 134 20.35 -1.56 2.76
CA ASN A 134 20.34 -0.82 4.02
C ASN A 134 20.20 -1.71 5.25
N LYS A 135 19.43 -2.81 5.16
CA LYS A 135 19.22 -3.71 6.31
C LYS A 135 20.16 -4.88 6.34
N LYS A 136 20.36 -5.55 5.20
CA LYS A 136 21.26 -6.72 5.11
C LYS A 136 22.69 -6.39 4.76
N HIS A 137 22.98 -5.19 4.24
CA HIS A 137 24.29 -4.78 3.72
C HIS A 137 24.83 -5.75 2.65
N GLN A 138 23.92 -6.27 1.82
CA GLN A 138 24.21 -7.20 0.74
C GLN A 138 23.96 -6.53 -0.62
N THR A 139 24.94 -6.59 -1.52
CA THR A 139 24.78 -6.12 -2.90
C THR A 139 24.07 -7.17 -3.73
N VAL A 140 22.99 -6.77 -4.41
CA VAL A 140 22.19 -7.64 -5.28
C VAL A 140 21.88 -6.93 -6.60
N GLU A 141 21.62 -7.72 -7.65
CA GLU A 141 21.05 -7.19 -8.89
C GLU A 141 19.53 -7.23 -8.81
N ILE A 142 18.87 -6.07 -8.95
CA ILE A 142 17.41 -5.98 -8.88
C ILE A 142 16.83 -5.94 -10.29
N ILE A 143 15.97 -6.92 -10.61
CA ILE A 143 15.27 -7.05 -11.89
C ILE A 143 13.81 -6.69 -11.68
N LYS A 144 13.39 -5.56 -12.26
CA LYS A 144 11.98 -5.12 -12.14
C LYS A 144 11.10 -5.90 -13.12
N LEU A 145 10.04 -6.49 -12.59
CA LEU A 145 8.93 -7.10 -13.34
C LEU A 145 7.60 -6.40 -12.98
N ASN A 146 6.57 -6.59 -13.81
CA ASN A 146 5.26 -5.96 -13.59
C ASN A 146 4.21 -6.92 -13.04
N GLY A 147 4.49 -8.22 -13.00
CA GLY A 147 3.60 -9.28 -12.49
C GLY A 147 4.16 -10.65 -12.76
N SER A 148 3.49 -11.69 -12.27
CA SER A 148 3.93 -13.10 -12.35
C SER A 148 5.38 -13.29 -11.89
N ILE A 149 5.70 -12.67 -10.76
CA ILE A 149 7.07 -12.57 -10.24
C ILE A 149 7.63 -13.96 -9.93
N GLU A 150 6.78 -14.90 -9.49
CA GLU A 150 7.12 -16.29 -9.16
C GLU A 150 7.75 -17.06 -10.35
N LEU A 151 7.47 -16.60 -11.57
CA LEU A 151 8.04 -17.21 -12.77
C LEU A 151 9.58 -17.02 -12.86
N ALA A 152 10.09 -15.92 -12.32
CA ALA A 152 11.50 -15.54 -12.48
C ALA A 152 12.50 -16.59 -12.01
N PRO A 153 12.41 -17.17 -10.80
CA PRO A 153 13.33 -18.24 -10.40
C PRO A 153 13.10 -19.55 -11.15
N ILE A 154 11.89 -19.83 -11.60
CA ILE A 154 11.56 -21.06 -12.34
C ILE A 154 12.25 -21.11 -13.70
N VAL A 155 12.32 -19.96 -14.37
CA VAL A 155 12.96 -19.84 -15.69
C VAL A 155 14.44 -19.42 -15.62
N GLY A 156 15.01 -19.32 -14.41
CA GLY A 156 16.42 -18.96 -14.21
C GLY A 156 16.76 -17.48 -14.44
N LEU A 157 15.75 -16.58 -14.37
CA LEU A 157 15.97 -15.14 -14.48
C LEU A 157 16.58 -14.55 -13.19
N SER A 158 16.19 -15.09 -12.04
CA SER A 158 16.71 -14.67 -10.72
C SER A 158 16.82 -15.85 -9.77
N GLU A 159 17.64 -15.72 -8.75
CA GLU A 159 17.79 -16.71 -7.69
C GLU A 159 16.64 -16.64 -6.70
N VAL A 160 16.18 -15.41 -6.40
CA VAL A 160 15.07 -15.15 -5.47
C VAL A 160 14.16 -14.05 -6.01
N ILE A 161 13.02 -13.90 -5.36
CA ILE A 161 12.06 -12.81 -5.58
C ILE A 161 11.80 -12.03 -4.30
N CYS A 162 11.43 -10.77 -4.43
CA CYS A 162 10.83 -9.97 -3.35
C CYS A 162 9.38 -9.68 -3.73
N ASP A 163 8.42 -10.28 -3.01
CA ASP A 163 7.01 -10.17 -3.37
C ASP A 163 6.10 -10.29 -2.14
N ILE A 164 4.83 -9.94 -2.34
CA ILE A 164 3.78 -10.01 -1.33
C ILE A 164 3.33 -11.47 -1.17
N VAL A 165 3.25 -11.90 0.08
CA VAL A 165 2.74 -13.22 0.45
C VAL A 165 1.56 -13.06 1.41
N GLU A 166 0.39 -13.54 0.99
CA GLU A 166 -0.80 -13.63 1.85
C GLU A 166 -0.87 -15.03 2.49
N THR A 167 -1.12 -16.07 1.71
CA THR A 167 -1.22 -17.46 2.17
C THR A 167 0.01 -18.32 1.83
N GLY A 168 0.75 -17.94 0.81
CA GLY A 168 1.89 -18.71 0.28
C GLY A 168 1.50 -19.88 -0.62
N THR A 169 0.23 -20.05 -0.95
CA THR A 169 -0.24 -21.16 -1.79
C THR A 169 0.41 -21.15 -3.17
N THR A 170 0.43 -19.99 -3.84
CA THR A 170 1.06 -19.83 -5.16
C THR A 170 2.55 -20.21 -5.16
N LEU A 171 3.28 -19.80 -4.11
CA LEU A 171 4.68 -20.17 -3.95
C LEU A 171 4.85 -21.68 -3.88
N LYS A 172 4.08 -22.32 -3.00
CA LYS A 172 4.15 -23.77 -2.77
C LYS A 172 3.83 -24.58 -4.02
N GLU A 173 2.81 -24.19 -4.77
CA GLU A 173 2.42 -24.85 -6.03
C GLU A 173 3.53 -24.77 -7.09
N ASN A 174 4.43 -23.77 -7.00
CA ASN A 174 5.53 -23.56 -7.91
C ASN A 174 6.90 -23.97 -7.35
N GLY A 175 6.93 -24.73 -6.26
CA GLY A 175 8.20 -25.22 -5.67
C GLY A 175 9.03 -24.13 -4.99
N LEU A 176 8.41 -23.00 -4.66
CA LEU A 176 9.02 -21.88 -3.96
C LEU A 176 8.59 -21.85 -2.51
N THR A 177 9.40 -21.24 -1.66
CA THR A 177 9.12 -21.05 -0.24
C THR A 177 9.51 -19.63 0.21
N VAL A 178 8.97 -19.22 1.35
CA VAL A 178 9.42 -18.00 2.02
C VAL A 178 10.77 -18.27 2.67
N LEU A 179 11.78 -17.53 2.26
CA LEU A 179 13.14 -17.61 2.79
C LEU A 179 13.34 -16.63 3.94
N GLU A 180 12.86 -15.40 3.77
CA GLU A 180 12.96 -14.33 4.77
C GLU A 180 11.70 -13.45 4.73
N GLU A 181 11.31 -12.89 5.88
CA GLU A 181 10.25 -11.90 5.96
C GLU A 181 10.86 -10.49 6.03
N VAL A 182 10.41 -9.59 5.14
CA VAL A 182 10.90 -8.21 5.05
C VAL A 182 10.13 -7.30 6.00
N CYS A 183 8.81 -7.29 5.90
CA CYS A 183 7.92 -6.52 6.77
C CYS A 183 6.45 -6.95 6.64
N PRO A 184 5.64 -6.73 7.69
CA PRO A 184 4.20 -6.87 7.61
C PRO A 184 3.57 -5.73 6.80
N LEU A 185 2.48 -6.03 6.12
CA LEU A 185 1.73 -5.11 5.27
C LEU A 185 0.26 -5.12 5.64
N SER A 186 -0.39 -3.95 5.50
CA SER A 186 -1.84 -3.77 5.64
C SER A 186 -2.27 -2.46 5.00
N ALA A 187 -3.58 -2.20 4.95
CA ALA A 187 -4.12 -0.92 4.49
C ALA A 187 -3.80 0.21 5.48
N ARG A 188 -3.37 1.36 4.98
CA ARG A 188 -2.95 2.51 5.76
C ARG A 188 -3.68 3.78 5.35
N VAL A 189 -3.95 4.63 6.33
CA VAL A 189 -4.32 6.03 6.08
C VAL A 189 -3.06 6.87 6.03
N VAL A 190 -2.94 7.66 4.96
CA VAL A 190 -1.86 8.61 4.77
C VAL A 190 -2.43 10.03 4.62
N VAL A 191 -1.66 11.02 5.04
CA VAL A 191 -2.12 12.42 5.10
C VAL A 191 -1.06 13.34 4.52
N ASN A 192 -1.50 14.34 3.77
CA ASN A 192 -0.65 15.43 3.31
C ASN A 192 -0.13 16.25 4.51
N GLN A 193 1.16 16.59 4.49
CA GLN A 193 1.80 17.28 5.62
C GLN A 193 1.23 18.67 5.90
N VAL A 194 0.84 19.40 4.85
CA VAL A 194 0.24 20.73 4.99
C VAL A 194 -1.20 20.60 5.49
N SER A 195 -1.98 19.70 4.91
CA SER A 195 -3.38 19.43 5.32
C SER A 195 -3.44 19.00 6.79
N MET A 196 -2.50 18.19 7.26
CA MET A 196 -2.42 17.78 8.66
C MET A 196 -2.26 18.98 9.62
N LYS A 197 -1.64 20.06 9.18
CA LYS A 197 -1.50 21.31 9.98
C LYS A 197 -2.70 22.21 9.83
N MET A 198 -3.24 22.34 8.63
CA MET A 198 -4.33 23.29 8.32
C MET A 198 -5.70 22.81 8.77
N ASP A 199 -5.96 21.50 8.74
CA ASP A 199 -7.23 20.84 9.07
C ASP A 199 -7.05 19.82 10.21
N ASN A 200 -6.18 20.13 11.14
CA ASN A 200 -5.78 19.19 12.20
C ASN A 200 -6.96 18.63 12.99
N GLU A 201 -7.91 19.46 13.37
CA GLU A 201 -9.08 19.03 14.17
C GLU A 201 -9.92 17.99 13.42
N ARG A 202 -10.28 18.26 12.15
CA ARG A 202 -11.08 17.33 11.34
C ARG A 202 -10.34 16.02 11.07
N ILE A 203 -9.05 16.11 10.74
CA ILE A 203 -8.22 14.94 10.45
C ILE A 203 -8.00 14.11 11.72
N THR A 204 -7.69 14.74 12.85
CA THR A 204 -7.50 14.04 14.12
C THR A 204 -8.78 13.39 14.61
N LYS A 205 -9.93 14.08 14.44
CA LYS A 205 -11.24 13.51 14.74
C LYS A 205 -11.51 12.26 13.90
N LEU A 206 -11.30 12.34 12.58
CA LEU A 206 -11.44 11.19 11.67
C LEU A 206 -10.57 10.00 12.12
N ILE A 207 -9.32 10.24 12.43
CA ILE A 207 -8.40 9.18 12.90
C ILE A 207 -8.91 8.57 14.21
N SER A 208 -9.39 9.40 15.13
CA SER A 208 -9.95 8.94 16.41
C SER A 208 -11.22 8.11 16.20
N ASP A 209 -12.14 8.58 15.37
CA ASP A 209 -13.38 7.87 15.06
C ASP A 209 -13.08 6.51 14.38
N LEU A 210 -12.14 6.47 13.42
CA LEU A 210 -11.71 5.23 12.78
C LEU A 210 -11.11 4.22 13.77
N LYS A 211 -10.34 4.67 14.75
CA LYS A 211 -9.79 3.80 15.80
C LYS A 211 -10.86 3.09 16.62
N THR A 212 -12.07 3.63 16.73
CA THR A 212 -13.16 2.99 17.48
C THR A 212 -13.77 1.79 16.76
N VAL A 213 -13.61 1.70 15.43
CA VAL A 213 -14.23 0.67 14.58
C VAL A 213 -13.23 -0.31 13.97
N ILE A 214 -11.94 -0.04 14.09
CA ILE A 214 -10.86 -0.96 13.69
C ILE A 214 -10.73 -2.07 14.73
N LYS A 215 -10.68 -3.32 14.24
CA LYS A 215 -10.53 -4.54 15.06
C LYS A 215 -9.10 -5.06 15.02
#